data_5b0f4657313c2b15fa908ab196ebfb8f
#
_entry.id   5b0f4657313c2b15fa908ab196ebfb8f
#
_cell.length_a   1.000
_cell.length_b   1.000
_cell.length_c   1.000
_cell.angle_alpha   90.00
_cell.angle_beta   90.00
_cell.angle_gamma   90.00
#
_symmetry.space_group_name_H-M   'P 1'
#
loop_
_entity.id
_entity.type
_entity.pdbx_description
1 polymer ?
#
loop_
_entity_poly.entity_id
_entity_poly.type
_entity_poly.pdbx_seq_one_letter_code
_entity_poly.pdbx_strand_id
1 'polypeptide(L)'
;MIDYTLIGKRIQTQRLEKGITQEKLAEQVGISVVYLSKIENGRVYPTLETLSNICTELDTELAAILTNTEVARKDYANDRVVELINACSLRVKPIALALLEDLSKL
;
A
#
# COMPACT_ATOMS: atom_id res chain seq x y z
N MET A 1 0.29 -12.08 -5.64
CA MET A 1 -1.09 -11.62 -5.47
C MET A 1 -1.10 -10.24 -4.85
N ILE A 2 -1.90 -9.35 -5.39
CA ILE A 2 -1.94 -7.96 -4.93
C ILE A 2 -2.91 -7.82 -3.76
N ASP A 3 -2.50 -7.10 -2.74
CA ASP A 3 -3.33 -6.84 -1.57
C ASP A 3 -4.21 -5.61 -1.80
N TYR A 4 -5.38 -5.83 -2.38
CA TYR A 4 -6.32 -4.73 -2.66
C TYR A 4 -6.92 -4.13 -1.38
N THR A 5 -6.95 -4.88 -0.30
CA THR A 5 -7.38 -4.35 0.99
C THR A 5 -6.41 -3.30 1.50
N LEU A 6 -5.12 -3.56 1.37
CA LEU A 6 -4.10 -2.61 1.76
C LEU A 6 -4.12 -1.36 0.86
N ILE A 7 -4.29 -1.56 -0.45
CA ILE A 7 -4.41 -0.44 -1.40
C ILE A 7 -5.59 0.44 -0.99
N GLY A 8 -6.74 -0.16 -0.76
CA GLY A 8 -7.94 0.57 -0.37
C GLY A 8 -7.77 1.33 0.94
N LYS A 9 -7.12 0.70 1.91
CA LYS A 9 -6.86 1.33 3.20
C LYS A 9 -5.92 2.52 3.07
N ARG A 10 -4.92 2.42 2.22
CA ARG A 10 -3.99 3.54 1.95
C ARG A 10 -4.71 4.71 1.30
N ILE A 11 -5.61 4.42 0.36
CA ILE A 11 -6.44 5.44 -0.27
C ILE A 11 -7.31 6.12 0.79
N GLN A 12 -7.97 5.36 1.63
CA GLN A 12 -8.80 5.89 2.70
C GLN A 12 -7.99 6.76 3.65
N THR A 13 -6.81 6.31 4.05
CA THR A 13 -5.92 7.07 4.94
C THR A 13 -5.55 8.42 4.33
N GLN A 14 -5.14 8.43 3.05
CA GLN A 14 -4.80 9.65 2.36
C GLN A 14 -6.00 10.59 2.23
N ARG A 15 -7.17 10.03 1.94
CA ARG A 15 -8.40 10.81 1.85
C ARG A 15 -8.73 11.49 3.18
N LEU A 16 -8.67 10.73 4.27
CA LEU A 16 -8.95 11.26 5.60
C LEU A 16 -7.93 12.31 6.04
N GLU A 17 -6.66 12.10 5.72
CA GLU A 17 -5.62 13.09 6.01
C GLU A 17 -5.85 14.40 5.28
N LYS A 18 -6.42 14.34 4.09
CA LYS A 18 -6.77 15.53 3.30
C LYS A 18 -8.10 16.14 3.73
N GLY A 19 -8.83 15.50 4.64
CA GLY A 19 -10.13 16.00 5.10
C GLY A 19 -11.22 15.93 4.05
N ILE A 20 -11.13 14.98 3.12
CA ILE A 20 -12.07 14.85 2.00
C ILE A 20 -13.04 13.70 2.28
N THR A 21 -14.33 13.92 1.98
CA THR A 21 -15.33 12.85 2.09
C THR A 21 -15.24 11.90 0.91
N GLN A 22 -15.83 10.71 1.05
CA GLN A 22 -15.93 9.78 -0.09
C GLN A 22 -16.71 10.39 -1.24
N GLU A 23 -17.79 11.10 -0.94
CA GLU A 23 -18.61 11.77 -1.95
C GLU A 23 -17.78 12.75 -2.75
N LYS A 24 -16.98 13.55 -2.07
CA LYS A 24 -16.16 14.55 -2.73
C LYS A 24 -15.09 13.92 -3.62
N LEU A 25 -14.39 12.93 -3.10
CA LEU A 25 -13.36 12.26 -3.87
C LEU A 25 -13.95 11.53 -5.07
N ALA A 26 -15.06 10.83 -4.89
CA ALA A 26 -15.75 10.14 -5.98
C ALA A 26 -16.16 11.11 -7.08
N GLU A 27 -16.71 12.27 -6.72
CA GLU A 27 -17.07 13.31 -7.65
C GLU A 27 -15.84 13.80 -8.44
N GLN A 28 -14.74 14.06 -7.76
CA GLN A 28 -13.52 14.55 -8.39
C GLN A 28 -12.90 13.54 -9.34
N VAL A 29 -13.00 12.26 -9.02
CA VAL A 29 -12.45 11.18 -9.85
C VAL A 29 -13.41 10.79 -10.98
N GLY A 30 -14.70 11.06 -10.80
CA GLY A 30 -15.71 10.68 -11.79
C GLY A 30 -16.22 9.25 -11.62
N ILE A 31 -16.24 8.74 -10.40
CA ILE A 31 -16.79 7.43 -10.08
C ILE A 31 -17.90 7.56 -9.04
N SER A 32 -18.68 6.49 -8.86
CA SER A 32 -19.74 6.50 -7.86
C SER A 32 -19.15 6.37 -6.45
N VAL A 33 -19.87 6.89 -5.47
CA VAL A 33 -19.51 6.74 -4.05
C VAL A 33 -19.48 5.25 -3.68
N VAL A 34 -20.43 4.49 -4.18
CA VAL A 34 -20.49 3.04 -3.91
C VAL A 34 -19.24 2.35 -4.42
N TYR A 35 -18.79 2.71 -5.63
CA TYR A 35 -17.59 2.12 -6.21
C TYR A 35 -16.35 2.50 -5.40
N LEU A 36 -16.23 3.77 -5.03
CA LEU A 36 -15.11 4.22 -4.21
C LEU A 36 -15.09 3.49 -2.84
N SER A 37 -16.26 3.33 -2.23
CA SER A 37 -16.36 2.58 -0.98
C SER A 37 -15.86 1.14 -1.14
N LYS A 38 -16.22 0.50 -2.24
CA LYS A 38 -15.74 -0.86 -2.53
C LYS A 38 -14.24 -0.90 -2.74
N ILE A 39 -13.68 0.12 -3.40
CA ILE A 39 -12.22 0.22 -3.57
C ILE A 39 -11.54 0.35 -2.20
N GLU A 40 -12.03 1.24 -1.36
CA GLU A 40 -11.44 1.47 -0.04
C GLU A 40 -11.53 0.24 0.87
N ASN A 41 -12.51 -0.62 0.65
CA ASN A 41 -12.69 -1.85 1.42
C ASN A 41 -12.05 -3.08 0.75
N GLY A 42 -11.37 -2.90 -0.36
CA GLY A 42 -10.69 -3.99 -1.05
C GLY A 42 -11.62 -5.01 -1.71
N ARG A 43 -12.85 -4.62 -2.00
CA ARG A 43 -13.86 -5.52 -2.55
C ARG A 43 -13.92 -5.56 -4.07
N VAL A 44 -13.21 -4.67 -4.73
CA VAL A 44 -13.15 -4.63 -6.19
C VAL A 44 -11.70 -4.43 -6.61
N TYR A 45 -11.42 -4.74 -7.86
CA TYR A 45 -10.09 -4.59 -8.44
C TYR A 45 -10.11 -3.40 -9.39
N PRO A 46 -9.81 -2.18 -8.91
CA PRO A 46 -9.82 -1.02 -9.77
C PRO A 46 -8.70 -1.12 -10.81
N THR A 47 -8.94 -0.48 -11.96
CA THR A 47 -7.89 -0.41 -12.98
C THR A 47 -6.77 0.50 -12.50
N LEU A 48 -5.60 0.34 -13.13
CA LEU A 48 -4.46 1.20 -12.84
C LEU A 48 -4.80 2.66 -13.14
N GLU A 49 -5.57 2.91 -14.19
CA GLU A 49 -6.01 4.25 -14.53
C GLU A 49 -6.88 4.87 -13.44
N THR A 50 -7.83 4.11 -12.91
CA THR A 50 -8.67 4.58 -11.80
C THR A 50 -7.83 4.89 -10.57
N LEU A 51 -6.89 4.01 -10.23
CA LEU A 51 -5.97 4.25 -9.12
C LEU A 51 -5.13 5.50 -9.34
N SER A 52 -4.63 5.69 -10.55
CA SER A 52 -3.86 6.88 -10.91
C SER A 52 -4.68 8.15 -10.75
N ASN A 53 -5.93 8.13 -11.19
CA ASN A 53 -6.82 9.29 -11.06
C ASN A 53 -7.10 9.61 -9.59
N ILE A 54 -7.31 8.59 -8.77
CA ILE A 54 -7.51 8.76 -7.34
C ILE A 54 -6.25 9.38 -6.71
N CYS A 55 -5.09 8.86 -7.06
CA CYS A 55 -3.83 9.38 -6.52
C CYS A 55 -3.60 10.84 -6.93
N THR A 56 -3.95 11.20 -8.15
CA THR A 56 -3.84 12.57 -8.63
C THR A 56 -4.71 13.51 -7.78
N GLU A 57 -5.94 13.12 -7.51
CA GLU A 57 -6.85 13.94 -6.70
C GLU A 57 -6.40 14.00 -5.23
N LEU A 58 -5.74 12.99 -4.74
CA LEU A 58 -5.21 12.96 -3.37
C LEU A 58 -3.81 13.56 -3.27
N ASP A 59 -3.24 13.99 -4.39
CA ASP A 59 -1.87 14.52 -4.45
C ASP A 59 -0.87 13.56 -3.81
N THR A 60 -1.01 12.28 -4.15
CA THR A 60 -0.11 11.24 -3.67
C THR A 60 0.45 10.45 -4.84
N GLU A 61 1.60 9.82 -4.63
CA GLU A 61 2.24 9.03 -5.67
C GLU A 61 1.56 7.67 -5.79
N LEU A 62 1.33 7.23 -7.03
CA LEU A 62 0.79 5.90 -7.27
C LEU A 62 1.70 4.82 -6.67
N ALA A 63 3.00 5.00 -6.76
CA ALA A 63 3.97 4.08 -6.17
C ALA A 63 3.77 3.95 -4.65
N ALA A 64 3.44 5.03 -3.96
CA ALA A 64 3.23 4.99 -2.51
C ALA A 64 2.02 4.12 -2.15
N ILE A 65 0.99 4.11 -3.00
CA ILE A 65 -0.20 3.30 -2.79
C ILE A 65 0.07 1.82 -3.11
N LEU A 66 0.91 1.55 -4.09
CA LEU A 66 1.14 0.19 -4.60
C LEU A 66 2.33 -0.53 -3.95
N THR A 67 3.24 0.19 -3.31
CA THR A 67 4.45 -0.41 -2.75
C THR A 67 4.13 -1.46 -1.70
N ASN A 68 4.78 -2.62 -1.81
CA ASN A 68 4.66 -3.72 -0.86
C ASN A 68 3.23 -4.24 -0.68
N THR A 69 2.44 -4.22 -1.76
CA THR A 69 1.08 -4.73 -1.74
C THR A 69 0.97 -6.17 -2.21
N GLU A 70 2.06 -6.79 -2.64
CA GLU A 70 2.04 -8.19 -3.03
C GLU A 70 2.15 -9.08 -1.79
N VAL A 71 1.13 -9.91 -1.57
CA VAL A 71 0.96 -10.68 -0.34
C VAL A 71 1.58 -12.06 -0.40
N ALA A 72 1.33 -12.80 -1.50
CA ALA A 72 1.50 -14.25 -1.52
C ALA A 72 2.92 -14.74 -1.27
N ARG A 73 3.94 -14.02 -1.74
CA ARG A 73 5.33 -14.46 -1.61
C ARG A 73 6.09 -13.67 -0.55
N LYS A 74 5.76 -12.40 -0.42
CA LYS A 74 6.47 -11.52 0.50
C LYS A 74 6.17 -11.81 1.94
N ASP A 75 4.95 -12.19 2.27
CA ASP A 75 4.58 -12.42 3.66
C ASP A 75 5.45 -13.49 4.29
N TYR A 76 5.63 -14.61 3.60
CA TYR A 76 6.44 -15.69 4.14
C TYR A 76 7.90 -15.27 4.30
N ALA A 77 8.48 -14.69 3.25
CA ALA A 77 9.90 -14.32 3.26
C ALA A 77 10.17 -13.13 4.18
N ASN A 78 9.31 -12.13 4.15
CA ASN A 78 9.51 -10.91 4.92
C ASN A 78 9.32 -11.12 6.41
N ASP A 79 8.35 -11.92 6.82
CA ASP A 79 8.14 -12.24 8.24
C ASP A 79 9.36 -12.89 8.83
N ARG A 80 9.94 -13.85 8.12
CA ARG A 80 11.13 -14.53 8.58
C ARG A 80 12.33 -13.59 8.67
N VAL A 81 12.48 -12.71 7.68
CA VAL A 81 13.57 -11.75 7.64
C VAL A 81 13.43 -10.73 8.78
N VAL A 82 12.22 -10.23 9.00
CA VAL A 82 11.95 -9.31 10.10
C VAL A 82 12.24 -9.97 11.44
N GLU A 83 11.87 -11.23 11.62
CA GLU A 83 12.18 -11.97 12.82
C GLU A 83 13.69 -12.06 13.04
N LEU A 84 14.45 -12.35 12.00
CA LEU A 84 15.90 -12.44 12.09
C LEU A 84 16.52 -11.09 12.47
N ILE A 85 16.03 -10.02 11.90
CA ILE A 85 16.51 -8.67 12.24
C ILE A 85 16.20 -8.34 13.68
N ASN A 86 14.97 -8.62 14.12
CA ASN A 86 14.53 -8.34 15.48
C ASN A 86 15.27 -9.19 16.52
N ALA A 87 15.73 -10.37 16.12
CA ALA A 87 16.51 -11.25 16.97
C ALA A 87 17.96 -10.78 17.12
N CYS A 88 18.44 -9.92 16.23
CA CYS A 88 19.81 -9.39 16.29
C CYS A 88 19.91 -8.32 17.38
N SER A 89 21.09 -8.24 18.01
CA SER A 89 21.35 -7.13 18.91
C SER A 89 21.42 -5.82 18.13
N LEU A 90 21.21 -4.70 18.82
CA LEU A 90 21.29 -3.38 18.19
C LEU A 90 22.64 -3.15 17.50
N ARG A 91 23.70 -3.73 18.07
CA ARG A 91 25.03 -3.64 17.51
C ARG A 91 25.14 -4.31 16.14
N VAL A 92 24.45 -5.43 15.97
CA VAL A 92 24.52 -6.25 14.76
C VAL A 92 23.47 -5.84 13.74
N LYS A 93 22.44 -5.14 14.17
CA LYS A 93 21.31 -4.77 13.31
C LYS A 93 21.70 -4.06 12.01
N PRO A 94 22.64 -3.11 12.01
CA PRO A 94 23.04 -2.50 10.73
C PRO A 94 23.66 -3.49 9.75
N ILE A 95 24.39 -4.48 10.27
CA ILE A 95 24.96 -5.54 9.43
C ILE A 95 23.85 -6.42 8.90
N ALA A 96 22.88 -6.78 9.74
CA ALA A 96 21.73 -7.58 9.35
C ALA A 96 20.90 -6.86 8.29
N LEU A 97 20.75 -5.55 8.39
CA LEU A 97 20.04 -4.75 7.39
C LEU A 97 20.76 -4.73 6.05
N ALA A 98 22.10 -4.64 6.06
CA ALA A 98 22.89 -4.71 4.85
C ALA A 98 22.73 -6.07 4.16
N LEU A 99 22.75 -7.14 4.93
CA LEU A 99 22.50 -8.48 4.41
C LEU A 99 21.08 -8.62 3.87
N LEU A 100 20.14 -8.01 4.54
CA LEU A 100 18.74 -8.01 4.09
C LEU A 100 18.60 -7.29 2.75
N GLU A 101 19.26 -6.17 2.57
CA GLU A 101 19.25 -5.47 1.29
C GLU A 101 19.79 -6.36 0.19
N ASP A 102 20.89 -7.06 0.45
CA ASP A 102 21.46 -7.99 -0.51
C ASP A 102 20.48 -9.11 -0.82
N LEU A 103 19.84 -9.67 0.19
CA LEU A 103 18.85 -10.72 0.01
C LEU A 103 17.63 -10.22 -0.76
N SER A 104 17.20 -8.99 -0.53
CA SER A 104 16.04 -8.44 -1.23
C SER A 104 16.30 -8.18 -2.71
N LYS A 105 17.55 -8.14 -3.10
CA LYS A 105 17.97 -7.99 -4.51
C LYS A 105 18.08 -9.33 -5.22
N LEU A 106 18.04 -10.41 -4.48
CA LEU A 106 18.06 -11.76 -5.03
C LEU A 106 16.63 -12.16 -5.44
#